data_80253ffe28be2a4b90d31789ae9bd369
#
_entry.id   80253ffe28be2a4b90d31789ae9bd369
#
_cell.length_a   1.000
_cell.length_b   1.000
_cell.length_c   1.000
_cell.angle_alpha   90.00
_cell.angle_beta   90.00
_cell.angle_gamma   90.00
#
_symmetry.space_group_name_H-M   'P 1'
#
loop_
_entity.id
_entity.type
_entity.pdbx_description
1 polymer ?
#
loop_
_entity_poly.entity_id
_entity_poly.type
_entity_poly.pdbx_seq_one_letter_code
_entity_poly.pdbx_strand_id
1 'polypeptide(L)'
;MQSVLADGLSRCRSRAAAILSSLAILMLWASAAAAHNVTEGDAGYIQEIWGINIIPFMYLGAKHMVTGYDHILFLLGVVFFLYKMKDVGIYVSLFAIGHSTTMLLGVWFGWGINAYIIDAIIGLSVVYKALDNLGAYQRWFGFQPNTKAATLIFGFFHGTGLATKILDYEIASEGLLPNLIAFNVGVEIGQLMALAVILIVMGYWRKSPNFFRQAYTVNVVMMSMGFILMGYQITGFFVAA
;
A
#
# COMPACT_ATOMS: atom_id res chain seq x y z
N MET A 1 -37.71 -20.09 -27.05
CA MET A 1 -36.51 -20.93 -27.03
C MET A 1 -35.25 -20.13 -27.46
N GLN A 2 -35.32 -19.35 -28.55
CA GLN A 2 -34.18 -18.51 -29.01
C GLN A 2 -33.77 -17.39 -28.04
N SER A 3 -34.70 -16.75 -27.33
CA SER A 3 -34.40 -15.69 -26.35
C SER A 3 -33.67 -16.19 -25.09
N VAL A 4 -33.97 -17.39 -24.62
CA VAL A 4 -33.32 -18.00 -23.44
C VAL A 4 -31.88 -18.43 -23.76
N LEU A 5 -31.65 -18.89 -24.99
CA LEU A 5 -30.32 -19.23 -25.49
C LEU A 5 -29.45 -17.97 -25.67
N ALA A 6 -30.00 -16.88 -26.20
CA ALA A 6 -29.30 -15.61 -26.36
C ALA A 6 -28.91 -14.99 -24.99
N ASP A 7 -29.80 -15.10 -24.00
CA ASP A 7 -29.55 -14.61 -22.63
C ASP A 7 -28.52 -15.46 -21.89
N GLY A 8 -28.51 -16.77 -22.10
CA GLY A 8 -27.48 -17.68 -21.57
C GLY A 8 -26.10 -17.41 -22.16
N LEU A 9 -25.99 -17.18 -23.46
CA LEU A 9 -24.76 -16.85 -24.16
C LEU A 9 -24.20 -15.47 -23.74
N SER A 10 -25.06 -14.47 -23.55
CA SER A 10 -24.64 -13.14 -23.08
C SER A 10 -24.09 -13.18 -21.67
N ARG A 11 -24.71 -13.95 -20.76
CA ARG A 11 -24.20 -14.16 -19.38
C ARG A 11 -22.89 -14.97 -19.34
N CYS A 12 -22.74 -15.94 -20.24
CA CYS A 12 -21.52 -16.72 -20.36
C CYS A 12 -20.35 -15.84 -20.86
N ARG A 13 -20.59 -14.99 -21.87
CA ARG A 13 -19.61 -14.03 -22.40
C ARG A 13 -19.21 -12.98 -21.36
N SER A 14 -20.16 -12.45 -20.58
CA SER A 14 -19.87 -11.48 -19.52
C SER A 14 -19.06 -12.10 -18.37
N ARG A 15 -19.32 -13.36 -18.00
CA ARG A 15 -18.53 -14.10 -16.99
C ARG A 15 -17.13 -14.42 -17.49
N ALA A 16 -16.97 -14.88 -18.74
CA ALA A 16 -15.67 -15.13 -19.34
C ALA A 16 -14.84 -13.84 -19.45
N ALA A 17 -15.45 -12.73 -19.87
CA ALA A 17 -14.79 -11.43 -19.90
C ALA A 17 -14.34 -10.97 -18.50
N ALA A 18 -15.18 -11.16 -17.48
CA ALA A 18 -14.83 -10.83 -16.10
C ALA A 18 -13.67 -11.69 -15.58
N ILE A 19 -13.66 -12.99 -15.86
CA ILE A 19 -12.58 -13.92 -15.49
C ILE A 19 -11.27 -13.55 -16.21
N LEU A 20 -11.34 -13.27 -17.51
CA LEU A 20 -10.15 -12.88 -18.30
C LEU A 20 -9.61 -11.52 -17.85
N SER A 21 -10.47 -10.56 -17.54
CA SER A 21 -10.05 -9.27 -16.98
C SER A 21 -9.41 -9.44 -15.60
N SER A 22 -9.96 -10.31 -14.74
CA SER A 22 -9.40 -10.61 -13.42
C SER A 22 -8.05 -11.31 -13.53
N LEU A 23 -7.88 -12.25 -14.48
CA LEU A 23 -6.62 -12.93 -14.76
C LEU A 23 -5.56 -11.97 -15.35
N ALA A 24 -5.97 -11.06 -16.25
CA ALA A 24 -5.07 -10.04 -16.80
C ALA A 24 -4.61 -9.05 -15.70
N ILE A 25 -5.51 -8.64 -14.83
CA ILE A 25 -5.20 -7.83 -13.64
C ILE A 25 -4.26 -8.60 -12.72
N LEU A 26 -4.50 -9.89 -12.46
CA LEU A 26 -3.64 -10.75 -11.65
C LEU A 26 -2.23 -10.92 -12.25
N MET A 27 -2.12 -11.08 -13.58
CA MET A 27 -0.82 -11.15 -14.26
C MET A 27 -0.05 -9.83 -14.25
N LEU A 28 -0.73 -8.70 -14.45
CA LEU A 28 -0.14 -7.37 -14.30
C LEU A 28 0.33 -7.13 -12.86
N TRP A 29 -0.34 -7.70 -11.86
CA TRP A 29 0.00 -7.58 -10.45
C TRP A 29 1.12 -8.53 -10.01
N ALA A 30 1.24 -9.70 -10.59
CA ALA A 30 2.34 -10.63 -10.31
C ALA A 30 3.71 -10.01 -10.71
N SER A 31 3.75 -9.24 -11.80
CA SER A 31 4.95 -8.46 -12.17
C SER A 31 5.18 -7.24 -11.28
N ALA A 32 4.11 -6.74 -10.64
CA ALA A 32 4.17 -5.57 -9.75
C ALA A 32 4.48 -5.93 -8.28
N ALA A 33 4.28 -7.19 -7.87
CA ALA A 33 4.66 -7.68 -6.53
C ALA A 33 6.19 -7.61 -6.28
N ALA A 34 7.00 -7.53 -7.35
CA ALA A 34 8.42 -7.23 -7.29
C ALA A 34 8.73 -5.73 -7.05
N ALA A 35 7.72 -4.86 -7.04
CA ALA A 35 7.88 -3.40 -7.01
C ALA A 35 8.15 -2.80 -5.62
N HIS A 36 8.27 -3.62 -4.57
CA HIS A 36 8.61 -3.14 -3.22
C HIS A 36 10.09 -2.82 -3.03
N ASN A 37 10.94 -3.19 -3.98
CA ASN A 37 12.34 -2.82 -3.93
C ASN A 37 12.52 -1.39 -4.47
N VAL A 38 13.43 -0.63 -3.81
CA VAL A 38 14.09 0.49 -4.49
C VAL A 38 14.55 -0.07 -5.84
N THR A 39 14.21 0.57 -6.95
CA THR A 39 14.58 0.05 -8.28
C THR A 39 16.09 -0.16 -8.32
N GLU A 40 16.58 -1.15 -9.07
CA GLU A 40 18.02 -1.46 -9.14
C GLU A 40 18.87 -0.22 -9.46
N GLY A 41 18.36 0.69 -10.29
CA GLY A 41 19.01 1.96 -10.62
C GLY A 41 19.05 2.95 -9.44
N ASP A 42 18.01 2.98 -8.59
CA ASP A 42 17.96 3.84 -7.40
C ASP A 42 18.85 3.28 -6.29
N ALA A 43 18.92 1.94 -6.17
CA ALA A 43 19.81 1.26 -5.23
C ALA A 43 21.27 1.52 -5.55
N GLY A 44 21.67 1.34 -6.81
CA GLY A 44 23.03 1.68 -7.28
C GLY A 44 23.37 3.15 -7.04
N TYR A 45 22.43 4.05 -7.33
CA TYR A 45 22.63 5.48 -7.08
C TYR A 45 22.84 5.80 -5.59
N ILE A 46 22.06 5.19 -4.68
CA ILE A 46 22.21 5.40 -3.23
C ILE A 46 23.58 4.92 -2.73
N GLN A 47 24.10 3.83 -3.29
CA GLN A 47 25.41 3.27 -2.92
C GLN A 47 26.60 4.08 -3.44
N GLU A 48 26.43 4.78 -4.55
CA GLU A 48 27.49 5.59 -5.19
C GLU A 48 27.63 7.00 -4.62
N ILE A 49 26.59 7.53 -3.94
CA ILE A 49 26.59 8.91 -3.42
C ILE A 49 27.16 8.99 -2.01
N TRP A 50 28.02 9.97 -1.79
CA TRP A 50 28.65 10.26 -0.51
C TRP A 50 28.20 11.59 0.06
N GLY A 51 28.16 11.69 1.38
CA GLY A 51 27.84 12.94 2.08
C GLY A 51 26.33 13.27 2.07
N ILE A 52 26.02 14.56 2.22
CA ILE A 52 24.65 15.07 2.35
C ILE A 52 24.05 15.35 0.97
N ASN A 53 22.99 14.63 0.61
CA ASN A 53 22.30 14.70 -0.68
C ASN A 53 20.78 14.85 -0.51
N ILE A 54 20.33 15.99 0.00
CA ILE A 54 18.93 16.26 0.39
C ILE A 54 17.93 16.05 -0.75
N ILE A 55 18.16 16.68 -1.91
CA ILE A 55 17.21 16.66 -3.04
C ILE A 55 17.04 15.24 -3.61
N PRO A 56 18.11 14.48 -3.91
CA PRO A 56 17.99 13.10 -4.34
C PRO A 56 17.22 12.21 -3.36
N PHE A 57 17.54 12.26 -2.07
CA PHE A 57 16.83 11.46 -1.07
C PHE A 57 15.37 11.85 -0.91
N MET A 58 15.05 13.13 -0.98
CA MET A 58 13.66 13.59 -0.98
C MET A 58 12.89 13.09 -2.23
N TYR A 59 13.52 13.11 -3.41
CA TYR A 59 12.93 12.55 -4.62
C TYR A 59 12.69 11.03 -4.48
N LEU A 60 13.67 10.28 -3.95
CA LEU A 60 13.54 8.83 -3.74
C LEU A 60 12.43 8.50 -2.76
N GLY A 61 12.27 9.27 -1.68
CA GLY A 61 11.17 9.12 -0.73
C GLY A 61 9.80 9.35 -1.38
N ALA A 62 9.65 10.42 -2.17
CA ALA A 62 8.43 10.71 -2.90
C ALA A 62 8.12 9.62 -3.94
N LYS A 63 9.13 9.17 -4.69
CA LYS A 63 9.02 8.08 -5.66
C LYS A 63 8.58 6.79 -4.98
N HIS A 64 9.21 6.39 -3.87
CA HIS A 64 8.85 5.20 -3.09
C HIS A 64 7.36 5.20 -2.72
N MET A 65 6.86 6.32 -2.19
CA MET A 65 5.46 6.43 -1.76
C MET A 65 4.47 6.36 -2.94
N VAL A 66 4.80 6.97 -4.08
CA VAL A 66 3.91 7.00 -5.26
C VAL A 66 3.95 5.68 -6.04
N THR A 67 5.07 4.97 -6.02
CA THR A 67 5.23 3.70 -6.75
C THR A 67 4.92 2.47 -5.89
N GLY A 68 4.87 2.59 -4.56
CA GLY A 68 4.50 1.52 -3.65
C GLY A 68 3.00 1.19 -3.73
N TYR A 69 2.62 0.11 -4.40
CA TYR A 69 1.22 -0.28 -4.58
C TYR A 69 0.50 -0.58 -3.26
N ASP A 70 1.20 -1.14 -2.29
CA ASP A 70 0.69 -1.38 -0.94
C ASP A 70 0.31 -0.09 -0.24
N HIS A 71 1.15 0.94 -0.33
CA HIS A 71 0.86 2.27 0.19
C HIS A 71 -0.39 2.87 -0.47
N ILE A 72 -0.45 2.81 -1.80
CA ILE A 72 -1.60 3.32 -2.57
C ILE A 72 -2.89 2.57 -2.21
N LEU A 73 -2.84 1.23 -2.14
CA LEU A 73 -4.00 0.42 -1.77
C LEU A 73 -4.45 0.67 -0.32
N PHE A 74 -3.49 0.74 0.60
CA PHE A 74 -3.80 1.02 1.99
C PHE A 74 -4.40 2.42 2.14
N LEU A 75 -3.78 3.43 1.52
CA LEU A 75 -4.26 4.81 1.54
C LEU A 75 -5.66 4.93 0.91
N LEU A 76 -5.91 4.28 -0.24
CA LEU A 76 -7.24 4.20 -0.85
C LEU A 76 -8.24 3.56 0.13
N GLY A 77 -7.87 2.45 0.75
CA GLY A 77 -8.70 1.78 1.75
C GLY A 77 -9.04 2.69 2.94
N VAL A 78 -8.06 3.40 3.47
CA VAL A 78 -8.24 4.32 4.60
C VAL A 78 -9.22 5.44 4.27
N VAL A 79 -9.06 6.09 3.11
CA VAL A 79 -9.90 7.23 2.74
C VAL A 79 -11.23 6.84 2.12
N PHE A 80 -11.49 5.54 1.87
CA PHE A 80 -12.60 5.05 1.06
C PHE A 80 -13.96 5.61 1.46
N PHE A 81 -14.25 5.67 2.76
CA PHE A 81 -15.47 6.22 3.34
C PHE A 81 -15.25 7.46 4.20
N LEU A 82 -14.08 8.10 4.11
CA LEU A 82 -13.84 9.39 4.76
C LEU A 82 -14.27 10.53 3.85
N TYR A 83 -15.26 11.28 4.28
CA TYR A 83 -15.83 12.40 3.52
C TYR A 83 -15.33 13.77 4.00
N LYS A 84 -14.85 13.87 5.25
CA LYS A 84 -14.38 15.12 5.85
C LYS A 84 -12.86 15.21 5.74
N MET A 85 -12.36 16.28 5.15
CA MET A 85 -10.91 16.51 5.00
C MET A 85 -10.16 16.49 6.33
N LYS A 86 -10.81 16.94 7.43
CA LYS A 86 -10.23 16.86 8.78
C LYS A 86 -9.94 15.41 9.18
N ASP A 87 -10.88 14.50 8.93
CA ASP A 87 -10.72 13.07 9.26
C ASP A 87 -9.63 12.46 8.37
N VAL A 88 -9.64 12.75 7.08
CA VAL A 88 -8.56 12.33 6.14
C VAL A 88 -7.20 12.77 6.66
N GLY A 89 -7.05 14.04 7.05
CA GLY A 89 -5.80 14.56 7.62
C GLY A 89 -5.34 13.80 8.85
N ILE A 90 -6.27 13.50 9.80
CA ILE A 90 -5.93 12.73 11.01
C ILE A 90 -5.38 11.34 10.66
N TYR A 91 -6.05 10.58 9.79
CA TYR A 91 -5.62 9.24 9.43
C TYR A 91 -4.28 9.24 8.68
N VAL A 92 -4.10 10.17 7.75
CA VAL A 92 -2.86 10.32 6.98
C VAL A 92 -1.69 10.70 7.91
N SER A 93 -1.91 11.64 8.85
CA SER A 93 -0.89 12.01 9.84
C SER A 93 -0.54 10.85 10.78
N LEU A 94 -1.52 10.06 11.23
CA LEU A 94 -1.25 8.88 12.07
C LEU A 94 -0.40 7.85 11.34
N PHE A 95 -0.68 7.59 10.07
CA PHE A 95 0.13 6.71 9.25
C PHE A 95 1.55 7.26 9.07
N ALA A 96 1.68 8.54 8.70
CA ALA A 96 2.97 9.20 8.50
C ALA A 96 3.83 9.18 9.78
N ILE A 97 3.24 9.47 10.94
CA ILE A 97 3.94 9.41 12.24
C ILE A 97 4.45 8.00 12.50
N GLY A 98 3.61 6.98 12.34
CA GLY A 98 4.02 5.59 12.51
C GLY A 98 5.16 5.20 11.57
N HIS A 99 4.98 5.47 10.29
CA HIS A 99 5.94 5.17 9.24
C HIS A 99 7.30 5.85 9.46
N SER A 100 7.29 7.17 9.65
CA SER A 100 8.52 7.94 9.82
C SER A 100 9.27 7.54 11.09
N THR A 101 8.55 7.29 12.18
CA THR A 101 9.17 6.88 13.46
C THR A 101 9.93 5.57 13.30
N THR A 102 9.29 4.52 12.77
CA THR A 102 9.95 3.20 12.69
C THR A 102 10.96 3.13 11.56
N MET A 103 10.80 3.88 10.49
CA MET A 103 11.83 3.98 9.46
C MET A 103 13.11 4.61 10.02
N LEU A 104 13.02 5.75 10.70
CA LEU A 104 14.19 6.42 11.29
C LEU A 104 14.84 5.59 12.39
N LEU A 105 14.04 5.07 13.34
CA LEU A 105 14.56 4.26 14.44
C LEU A 105 15.12 2.92 13.95
N GLY A 106 14.44 2.28 13.00
CA GLY A 106 14.85 1.00 12.43
C GLY A 106 16.21 1.09 11.75
N VAL A 107 16.45 2.14 10.96
CA VAL A 107 17.75 2.36 10.33
C VAL A 107 18.79 2.76 11.39
N TRP A 108 18.43 3.65 12.32
CA TRP A 108 19.36 4.12 13.36
C TRP A 108 19.85 2.99 14.28
N PHE A 109 18.97 2.09 14.68
CA PHE A 109 19.31 0.97 15.57
C PHE A 109 19.67 -0.33 14.83
N GLY A 110 19.62 -0.34 13.50
CA GLY A 110 19.95 -1.52 12.70
C GLY A 110 18.98 -2.68 12.93
N TRP A 111 17.66 -2.42 12.92
CA TRP A 111 16.66 -3.47 13.15
C TRP A 111 16.63 -4.46 11.98
N GLY A 112 17.38 -5.54 12.09
CA GLY A 112 17.43 -6.62 11.10
C GLY A 112 16.23 -7.56 11.19
N ILE A 113 15.04 -7.08 10.83
CA ILE A 113 13.82 -7.89 10.80
C ILE A 113 13.67 -8.48 9.39
N ASN A 114 13.19 -9.72 9.29
CA ASN A 114 12.99 -10.35 7.99
C ASN A 114 11.96 -9.58 7.14
N ALA A 115 12.38 -9.10 5.97
CA ALA A 115 11.57 -8.26 5.08
C ALA A 115 10.27 -8.97 4.63
N TYR A 116 10.33 -10.28 4.35
CA TYR A 116 9.16 -11.05 3.94
C TYR A 116 8.04 -11.05 4.99
N ILE A 117 8.40 -11.16 6.28
CA ILE A 117 7.41 -11.15 7.37
C ILE A 117 6.74 -9.78 7.45
N ILE A 118 7.53 -8.71 7.39
CA ILE A 118 6.99 -7.35 7.44
C ILE A 118 6.11 -7.07 6.23
N ASP A 119 6.57 -7.41 5.03
CA ASP A 119 5.79 -7.20 3.80
C ASP A 119 4.49 -8.03 3.79
N ALA A 120 4.48 -9.23 4.41
CA ALA A 120 3.25 -10.00 4.60
C ALA A 120 2.26 -9.27 5.54
N ILE A 121 2.73 -8.63 6.62
CA ILE A 121 1.90 -7.81 7.51
C ILE A 121 1.39 -6.56 6.78
N ILE A 122 2.20 -5.98 5.90
CA ILE A 122 1.78 -4.86 5.05
C ILE A 122 0.63 -5.31 4.12
N GLY A 123 0.76 -6.47 3.45
CA GLY A 123 -0.34 -7.07 2.68
C GLY A 123 -1.60 -7.30 3.53
N LEU A 124 -1.43 -7.80 4.76
CA LEU A 124 -2.54 -8.00 5.72
C LEU A 124 -3.22 -6.67 6.09
N SER A 125 -2.49 -5.54 6.15
CA SER A 125 -3.07 -4.23 6.43
C SER A 125 -4.12 -3.81 5.40
N VAL A 126 -3.89 -4.14 4.13
CA VAL A 126 -4.86 -3.92 3.04
C VAL A 126 -6.09 -4.79 3.21
N VAL A 127 -5.91 -6.10 3.55
CA VAL A 127 -7.02 -7.01 3.86
C VAL A 127 -7.84 -6.50 5.04
N TYR A 128 -7.15 -6.12 6.13
CA TYR A 128 -7.78 -5.56 7.32
C TYR A 128 -8.66 -4.37 6.97
N LYS A 129 -8.12 -3.43 6.20
CA LYS A 129 -8.86 -2.21 5.86
C LYS A 129 -10.03 -2.46 4.91
N ALA A 130 -9.90 -3.39 3.99
CA ALA A 130 -11.01 -3.81 3.14
C ALA A 130 -12.15 -4.47 3.95
N LEU A 131 -11.82 -5.35 4.90
CA LEU A 131 -12.79 -5.96 5.83
C LEU A 131 -13.48 -4.90 6.71
N ASP A 132 -12.73 -3.91 7.20
CA ASP A 132 -13.25 -2.77 7.94
C ASP A 132 -14.28 -2.00 7.11
N ASN A 133 -13.94 -1.66 5.88
CA ASN A 133 -14.83 -0.97 4.92
C ASN A 133 -16.08 -1.78 4.57
N LEU A 134 -15.98 -3.10 4.53
CA LEU A 134 -17.10 -4.02 4.29
C LEU A 134 -17.98 -4.23 5.54
N GLY A 135 -17.61 -3.69 6.70
CA GLY A 135 -18.30 -3.86 7.97
C GLY A 135 -18.23 -5.30 8.49
N ALA A 136 -17.21 -6.05 8.12
CA ALA A 136 -17.05 -7.45 8.51
C ALA A 136 -16.87 -7.61 10.02
N TYR A 137 -16.07 -6.75 10.65
CA TYR A 137 -15.79 -6.82 12.08
C TYR A 137 -17.05 -6.63 12.94
N GLN A 138 -17.90 -5.66 12.59
CA GLN A 138 -19.16 -5.46 13.26
C GLN A 138 -20.09 -6.67 13.11
N ARG A 139 -20.10 -7.32 11.94
CA ARG A 139 -20.94 -8.50 11.70
C ARG A 139 -20.44 -9.76 12.38
N TRP A 140 -19.13 -9.96 12.46
CA TRP A 140 -18.51 -11.19 13.01
C TRP A 140 -18.32 -11.13 14.52
N PHE A 141 -17.92 -9.97 15.03
CA PHE A 141 -17.49 -9.80 16.42
C PHE A 141 -18.40 -8.87 17.24
N GLY A 142 -19.36 -8.18 16.61
CA GLY A 142 -20.27 -7.26 17.28
C GLY A 142 -19.63 -5.92 17.67
N PHE A 143 -18.38 -5.65 17.31
CA PHE A 143 -17.70 -4.39 17.57
C PHE A 143 -16.90 -3.90 16.36
N GLN A 144 -16.66 -2.60 16.31
CA GLN A 144 -15.80 -1.97 15.29
C GLN A 144 -14.44 -1.66 15.91
N PRO A 145 -13.33 -2.19 15.37
CA PRO A 145 -11.99 -1.86 15.83
C PRO A 145 -11.70 -0.36 15.70
N ASN A 146 -10.80 0.14 16.57
CA ASN A 146 -10.36 1.52 16.47
C ASN A 146 -9.47 1.71 15.23
N THR A 147 -10.06 2.18 14.16
CA THR A 147 -9.40 2.34 12.86
C THR A 147 -8.22 3.32 12.92
N LYS A 148 -8.27 4.35 13.78
CA LYS A 148 -7.16 5.29 13.97
C LYS A 148 -5.95 4.60 14.59
N ALA A 149 -6.16 3.81 15.62
CA ALA A 149 -5.10 3.02 16.25
C ALA A 149 -4.52 2.01 15.26
N ALA A 150 -5.38 1.31 14.51
CA ALA A 150 -4.94 0.38 13.46
C ALA A 150 -4.08 1.09 12.39
N THR A 151 -4.48 2.28 11.94
CA THR A 151 -3.72 3.06 10.95
C THR A 151 -2.33 3.44 11.46
N LEU A 152 -2.22 3.86 12.71
CA LEU A 152 -0.92 4.14 13.34
C LEU A 152 -0.05 2.87 13.43
N ILE A 153 -0.62 1.75 13.89
CA ILE A 153 0.09 0.47 14.00
C ILE A 153 0.58 -0.02 12.64
N PHE A 154 -0.26 0.05 11.62
CA PHE A 154 0.17 -0.31 10.26
C PHE A 154 1.22 0.66 9.69
N GLY A 155 1.15 1.94 10.05
CA GLY A 155 2.24 2.88 9.77
C GLY A 155 3.57 2.40 10.33
N PHE A 156 3.61 1.91 11.57
CA PHE A 156 4.83 1.34 12.16
C PHE A 156 5.37 0.15 11.34
N PHE A 157 4.52 -0.77 10.91
CA PHE A 157 4.97 -1.90 10.07
C PHE A 157 5.48 -1.44 8.71
N HIS A 158 4.81 -0.50 8.05
CA HIS A 158 5.27 0.04 6.76
C HIS A 158 6.64 0.72 6.88
N GLY A 159 6.86 1.53 7.92
CA GLY A 159 8.16 2.16 8.16
C GLY A 159 9.26 1.15 8.51
N THR A 160 8.94 0.10 9.27
CA THR A 160 9.87 -1.00 9.55
C THR A 160 10.26 -1.75 8.28
N GLY A 161 9.31 -2.03 7.38
CA GLY A 161 9.59 -2.67 6.10
C GLY A 161 10.57 -1.87 5.24
N LEU A 162 10.40 -0.56 5.20
CA LEU A 162 11.32 0.31 4.49
C LEU A 162 12.71 0.37 5.17
N ALA A 163 12.74 0.47 6.50
CA ALA A 163 14.02 0.48 7.26
C ALA A 163 14.84 -0.77 6.97
N THR A 164 14.21 -1.96 6.97
CA THR A 164 14.87 -3.22 6.67
C THR A 164 15.51 -3.20 5.27
N LYS A 165 14.79 -2.70 4.28
CA LYS A 165 15.30 -2.61 2.90
C LYS A 165 16.43 -1.58 2.74
N ILE A 166 16.36 -0.47 3.49
CA ILE A 166 17.44 0.53 3.49
C ILE A 166 18.71 -0.06 4.10
N LEU A 167 18.59 -0.91 5.13
CA LEU A 167 19.74 -1.57 5.77
C LEU A 167 20.42 -2.59 4.86
N ASP A 168 19.73 -3.14 3.87
CA ASP A 168 20.32 -4.05 2.87
C ASP A 168 21.28 -3.32 1.90
N TYR A 169 21.27 -1.98 1.88
CA TYR A 169 22.19 -1.18 1.09
C TYR A 169 23.35 -0.66 1.94
N GLU A 170 24.55 -0.72 1.40
CA GLU A 170 25.74 -0.12 2.00
C GLU A 170 25.70 1.41 1.85
N ILE A 171 24.91 2.08 2.69
CA ILE A 171 24.81 3.55 2.69
C ILE A 171 25.96 4.11 3.50
N ALA A 172 26.69 5.09 2.93
CA ALA A 172 27.73 5.80 3.63
C ALA A 172 27.19 6.40 4.94
N SER A 173 27.88 6.15 6.06
CA SER A 173 27.51 6.69 7.38
C SER A 173 27.57 8.20 7.42
N GLU A 174 28.41 8.80 6.58
CA GLU A 174 28.54 10.24 6.43
C GLU A 174 27.32 10.83 5.72
N GLY A 175 26.57 11.68 6.41
CA GLY A 175 25.33 12.28 5.89
C GLY A 175 24.09 11.40 6.02
N LEU A 176 24.17 10.22 6.66
CA LEU A 176 23.04 9.28 6.76
C LEU A 176 21.79 9.94 7.37
N LEU A 177 21.90 10.57 8.53
CA LEU A 177 20.74 11.15 9.21
C LEU A 177 20.07 12.28 8.42
N PRO A 178 20.77 13.30 7.88
CA PRO A 178 20.15 14.30 7.02
C PRO A 178 19.49 13.71 5.79
N ASN A 179 20.10 12.71 5.16
CA ASN A 179 19.55 12.04 3.99
C ASN A 179 18.28 11.25 4.32
N LEU A 180 18.23 10.54 5.46
CA LEU A 180 17.03 9.85 5.92
C LEU A 180 15.88 10.80 6.27
N ILE A 181 16.18 11.95 6.88
CA ILE A 181 15.19 13.00 7.13
C ILE A 181 14.64 13.54 5.80
N ALA A 182 15.53 13.82 4.84
CA ALA A 182 15.12 14.27 3.51
C ALA A 182 14.25 13.22 2.80
N PHE A 183 14.59 11.94 2.90
CA PHE A 183 13.80 10.84 2.38
C PHE A 183 12.40 10.83 3.01
N ASN A 184 12.28 10.96 4.33
CA ASN A 184 10.99 11.04 5.02
C ASN A 184 10.14 12.23 4.57
N VAL A 185 10.74 13.39 4.43
CA VAL A 185 10.04 14.57 3.86
C VAL A 185 9.52 14.23 2.45
N GLY A 186 10.33 13.54 1.65
CA GLY A 186 9.92 13.04 0.34
C GLY A 186 8.73 12.10 0.41
N VAL A 187 8.74 11.12 1.33
CA VAL A 187 7.61 10.20 1.56
C VAL A 187 6.32 10.98 1.85
N GLU A 188 6.37 11.99 2.71
CA GLU A 188 5.19 12.81 3.03
C GLU A 188 4.70 13.60 1.81
N ILE A 189 5.60 14.17 1.01
CA ILE A 189 5.24 14.85 -0.25
C ILE A 189 4.57 13.86 -1.20
N GLY A 190 5.16 12.67 -1.41
CA GLY A 190 4.60 11.61 -2.24
C GLY A 190 3.22 11.14 -1.75
N GLN A 191 3.04 11.01 -0.43
CA GLN A 191 1.77 10.67 0.20
C GLN A 191 0.69 11.72 -0.08
N LEU A 192 1.02 13.00 0.05
CA LEU A 192 0.09 14.09 -0.26
C LEU A 192 -0.28 14.12 -1.74
N MET A 193 0.68 13.87 -2.65
CA MET A 193 0.43 13.78 -4.08
C MET A 193 -0.51 12.62 -4.42
N ALA A 194 -0.22 11.41 -3.93
CA ALA A 194 -1.05 10.24 -4.12
C ALA A 194 -2.46 10.46 -3.55
N LEU A 195 -2.55 11.02 -2.34
CA LEU A 195 -3.80 11.34 -1.68
C LEU A 195 -4.63 12.35 -2.49
N ALA A 196 -4.01 13.39 -3.04
CA ALA A 196 -4.71 14.37 -3.87
C ALA A 196 -5.37 13.70 -5.08
N VAL A 197 -4.65 12.82 -5.79
CA VAL A 197 -5.19 12.06 -6.92
C VAL A 197 -6.34 11.15 -6.47
N ILE A 198 -6.14 10.37 -5.40
CA ILE A 198 -7.18 9.48 -4.86
C ILE A 198 -8.43 10.26 -4.48
N LEU A 199 -8.30 11.39 -3.78
CA LEU A 199 -9.45 12.18 -3.34
C LEU A 199 -10.20 12.82 -4.51
N ILE A 200 -9.50 13.25 -5.56
CA ILE A 200 -10.13 13.76 -6.78
C ILE A 200 -10.96 12.64 -7.43
N VAL A 201 -10.37 11.47 -7.66
CA VAL A 201 -11.04 10.31 -8.27
C VAL A 201 -12.24 9.89 -7.40
N MET A 202 -12.04 9.71 -6.10
CA MET A 202 -13.09 9.36 -5.15
C MET A 202 -14.19 10.42 -5.08
N GLY A 203 -13.85 11.70 -5.17
CA GLY A 203 -14.81 12.79 -5.16
C GLY A 203 -15.78 12.74 -6.34
N TYR A 204 -15.28 12.38 -7.53
CA TYR A 204 -16.13 12.15 -8.71
C TYR A 204 -16.93 10.85 -8.58
N TRP A 205 -16.29 9.76 -8.20
CA TRP A 205 -16.93 8.45 -8.12
C TRP A 205 -18.05 8.38 -7.07
N ARG A 206 -17.84 9.00 -5.90
CA ARG A 206 -18.85 9.06 -4.82
C ARG A 206 -20.15 9.79 -5.20
N LYS A 207 -20.13 10.61 -6.28
CA LYS A 207 -21.33 11.25 -6.84
C LYS A 207 -22.17 10.29 -7.70
N SER A 208 -21.62 9.13 -8.10
CA SER A 208 -22.32 8.14 -8.89
C SER A 208 -23.43 7.47 -8.08
N PRO A 209 -24.65 7.29 -8.65
CA PRO A 209 -25.73 6.56 -7.98
C PRO A 209 -25.38 5.09 -7.69
N ASN A 210 -24.42 4.52 -8.43
CA ASN A 210 -23.96 3.15 -8.27
C ASN A 210 -22.79 3.00 -7.29
N PHE A 211 -22.35 4.08 -6.65
CA PHE A 211 -21.14 4.07 -5.81
C PHE A 211 -21.16 2.95 -4.76
N PHE A 212 -22.22 2.84 -3.95
CA PHE A 212 -22.27 1.84 -2.87
C PHE A 212 -22.25 0.39 -3.38
N ARG A 213 -22.88 0.13 -4.54
CA ARG A 213 -22.84 -1.19 -5.19
C ARG A 213 -21.44 -1.52 -5.68
N GLN A 214 -20.77 -0.56 -6.32
CA GLN A 214 -19.41 -0.69 -6.83
C GLN A 214 -18.40 -0.73 -5.68
N ALA A 215 -18.62 0.03 -4.60
CA ALA A 215 -17.79 0.06 -3.42
C ALA A 215 -17.61 -1.33 -2.79
N TYR A 216 -18.69 -2.14 -2.72
CA TYR A 216 -18.59 -3.52 -2.27
C TYR A 216 -17.59 -4.31 -3.12
N THR A 217 -17.77 -4.30 -4.44
CA THR A 217 -16.90 -5.04 -5.38
C THR A 217 -15.45 -4.57 -5.28
N VAL A 218 -15.22 -3.26 -5.22
CA VAL A 218 -13.85 -2.71 -5.14
C VAL A 218 -13.16 -3.09 -3.83
N ASN A 219 -13.87 -3.09 -2.70
CA ASN A 219 -13.29 -3.55 -1.43
C ASN A 219 -13.01 -5.07 -1.43
N VAL A 220 -13.83 -5.89 -2.10
CA VAL A 220 -13.55 -7.32 -2.30
C VAL A 220 -12.30 -7.51 -3.17
N VAL A 221 -12.16 -6.75 -4.25
CA VAL A 221 -10.95 -6.76 -5.10
C VAL A 221 -9.74 -6.33 -4.29
N MET A 222 -9.81 -5.23 -3.55
CA MET A 222 -8.74 -4.77 -2.66
C MET A 222 -8.32 -5.84 -1.65
N MET A 223 -9.29 -6.51 -1.02
CA MET A 223 -9.04 -7.62 -0.10
C MET A 223 -8.29 -8.77 -0.78
N SER A 224 -8.71 -9.15 -1.99
CA SER A 224 -8.05 -10.20 -2.78
C SER A 224 -6.61 -9.82 -3.12
N MET A 225 -6.36 -8.55 -3.48
CA MET A 225 -5.02 -8.04 -3.75
C MET A 225 -4.15 -8.08 -2.49
N GLY A 226 -4.69 -7.71 -1.33
CA GLY A 226 -3.98 -7.82 -0.05
C GLY A 226 -3.61 -9.26 0.29
N PHE A 227 -4.49 -10.23 0.05
CA PHE A 227 -4.17 -11.65 0.23
C PHE A 227 -3.11 -12.16 -0.74
N ILE A 228 -3.11 -11.70 -1.99
CA ILE A 228 -2.07 -12.04 -2.97
C ILE A 228 -0.72 -11.50 -2.53
N LEU A 229 -0.65 -10.22 -2.11
CA LEU A 229 0.58 -9.63 -1.57
C LEU A 229 1.09 -10.41 -0.36
N MET A 230 0.21 -10.70 0.60
CA MET A 230 0.56 -11.48 1.79
C MET A 230 1.05 -12.89 1.42
N GLY A 231 0.33 -13.59 0.54
CA GLY A 231 0.68 -14.94 0.11
C GLY A 231 2.01 -15.01 -0.63
N TYR A 232 2.29 -14.02 -1.49
CA TYR A 232 3.57 -13.91 -2.19
C TYR A 232 4.73 -13.77 -1.20
N GLN A 233 4.61 -12.90 -0.22
CA GLN A 233 5.65 -12.68 0.79
C GLN A 233 5.85 -13.89 1.72
N ILE A 234 4.76 -14.53 2.14
CA ILE A 234 4.84 -15.77 2.94
C ILE A 234 5.55 -16.88 2.14
N THR A 235 5.21 -17.03 0.86
CA THR A 235 5.87 -18.01 -0.01
C THR A 235 7.36 -17.68 -0.15
N GLY A 236 7.71 -16.40 -0.38
CA GLY A 236 9.10 -15.94 -0.45
C GLY A 236 9.89 -16.26 0.82
N PHE A 237 9.28 -16.10 1.99
CA PHE A 237 9.90 -16.44 3.27
C PHE A 237 10.31 -17.92 3.35
N PHE A 238 9.45 -18.84 2.90
CA PHE A 238 9.75 -20.29 2.95
C PHE A 238 10.66 -20.76 1.83
N VAL A 239 10.71 -20.06 0.71
CA VAL A 239 11.54 -20.44 -0.45
C VAL A 239 12.96 -19.85 -0.34
N ALA A 240 13.11 -18.69 0.30
CA ALA A 240 14.40 -18.01 0.47
C ALA A 240 15.11 -18.40 1.80
N ALA A 241 14.44 -19.14 2.70
CA ALA A 241 15.01 -19.69 3.92
C ALA A 241 15.69 -21.03 3.65
#